data_aa688ee0362b3e3e1142b3ebab7fda2a
#
_entry.id   aa688ee0362b3e3e1142b3ebab7fda2a
#
_cell.length_a   1.000
_cell.length_b   1.000
_cell.length_c   1.000
_cell.angle_alpha   90.00
_cell.angle_beta   90.00
_cell.angle_gamma   90.00
#
_symmetry.space_group_name_H-M   'P 1'
#
loop_
_entity.id
_entity.type
_entity.pdbx_description
1 polymer ?
#
loop_
_entity_poly.entity_id
_entity_poly.type
_entity_poly.pdbx_seq_one_letter_code
_entity_poly.pdbx_strand_id
1 'polypeptide(L)'
;QITIGNNVMLASNVYISDSDWHNVYDRIKTPGKSKEIIIKENAWIGEGSKISKGVTIGENSIIGLGSIVISDVPDNKIYAGNPAKEIKSIDIDKKIRKREDLFISDNYNNLMKYLLKEDLKNNSILTWIRTLIFPRKGD
;
A
#
# COMPACT_ATOMS: atom_id res chain seq x y z
N GLN A 1 13.11 7.01 14.56
CA GLN A 1 13.66 6.78 13.19
C GLN A 1 12.64 6.03 12.35
N ILE A 2 12.45 6.46 11.08
CA ILE A 2 11.59 5.78 10.10
C ILE A 2 12.46 5.49 8.89
N THR A 3 12.57 4.22 8.52
CA THR A 3 13.34 3.75 7.36
C THR A 3 12.36 3.21 6.33
N ILE A 4 12.45 3.71 5.09
CA ILE A 4 11.59 3.29 3.97
C ILE A 4 12.47 2.79 2.83
N GLY A 5 12.27 1.55 2.44
CA GLY A 5 13.02 0.88 1.37
C GLY A 5 12.66 1.35 -0.04
N ASN A 6 13.37 0.82 -1.03
CA ASN A 6 13.14 1.14 -2.43
C ASN A 6 11.77 0.61 -2.90
N ASN A 7 11.18 1.28 -3.89
CA ASN A 7 9.91 0.90 -4.51
C ASN A 7 8.70 0.81 -3.56
N VAL A 8 8.81 1.30 -2.34
CA VAL A 8 7.66 1.35 -1.42
C VAL A 8 6.60 2.28 -2.00
N MET A 9 5.36 1.80 -2.03
CA MET A 9 4.20 2.59 -2.43
C MET A 9 3.41 3.00 -1.19
N LEU A 10 3.31 4.29 -0.96
CA LEU A 10 2.44 4.88 0.06
C LEU A 10 1.23 5.51 -0.64
N ALA A 11 0.04 5.01 -0.35
CA ALA A 11 -1.19 5.62 -0.84
C ALA A 11 -1.53 6.90 -0.04
N SER A 12 -2.62 7.56 -0.41
CA SER A 12 -3.04 8.80 0.23
C SER A 12 -3.33 8.60 1.73
N ASN A 13 -3.08 9.64 2.54
CA ASN A 13 -3.41 9.68 3.96
C ASN A 13 -2.79 8.56 4.83
N VAL A 14 -1.69 7.96 4.39
CA VAL A 14 -0.92 7.03 5.24
C VAL A 14 -0.28 7.81 6.39
N TYR A 15 -0.49 7.34 7.61
CA TYR A 15 0.10 7.90 8.81
C TYR A 15 1.14 6.96 9.40
N ILE A 16 2.35 7.46 9.64
CA ILE A 16 3.46 6.69 10.20
C ILE A 16 4.01 7.48 11.39
N SER A 17 4.04 6.87 12.57
CA SER A 17 4.58 7.51 13.77
C SER A 17 5.47 6.56 14.55
N ASP A 18 6.72 6.93 14.70
CA ASP A 18 7.74 6.16 15.44
C ASP A 18 7.75 6.49 16.95
N SER A 19 6.87 7.34 17.41
CA SER A 19 6.86 7.83 18.78
C SER A 19 5.44 7.95 19.34
N ASP A 20 5.31 7.77 20.65
CA ASP A 20 4.16 8.27 21.39
C ASP A 20 4.33 9.78 21.57
N TRP A 21 3.24 10.53 21.47
CA TRP A 21 3.27 11.99 21.63
C TRP A 21 3.58 12.39 23.08
N HIS A 22 3.17 11.56 24.05
CA HIS A 22 3.33 11.83 25.48
C HIS A 22 3.75 10.57 26.24
N ASN A 23 4.34 10.76 27.41
CA ASN A 23 4.58 9.66 28.34
C ASN A 23 3.25 9.18 28.94
N VAL A 24 3.11 7.89 29.15
CA VAL A 24 1.88 7.26 29.67
C VAL A 24 1.52 7.77 31.08
N TYR A 25 2.51 7.95 31.93
CA TYR A 25 2.34 8.34 33.33
C TYR A 25 2.57 9.84 33.57
N ASP A 26 3.40 10.48 32.76
CA ASP A 26 3.71 11.90 32.84
C ASP A 26 3.42 12.56 31.48
N ARG A 27 2.17 12.98 31.30
CA ARG A 27 1.67 13.52 30.02
C ARG A 27 2.19 14.92 29.69
N ILE A 28 2.92 15.55 30.60
CA ILE A 28 3.63 16.81 30.37
C ILE A 28 4.92 16.56 29.59
N LYS A 29 5.56 15.40 29.81
CA LYS A 29 6.78 15.02 29.11
C LYS A 29 6.53 14.62 27.67
N THR A 30 7.15 15.34 26.76
CA THR A 30 7.17 15.10 25.32
C THR A 30 8.62 15.03 24.82
N PRO A 31 8.94 14.20 23.83
CA PRO A 31 8.13 13.11 23.26
C PRO A 31 8.03 11.92 24.21
N GLY A 32 7.07 11.04 23.95
CA GLY A 32 6.97 9.73 24.60
C GLY A 32 8.04 8.73 24.11
N LYS A 33 7.83 7.45 24.37
CA LYS A 33 8.74 6.40 23.92
C LYS A 33 8.74 6.26 22.39
N SER A 34 9.91 6.33 21.78
CA SER A 34 10.12 6.06 20.36
C SER A 34 10.62 4.65 20.12
N LYS A 35 10.23 4.07 18.98
CA LYS A 35 10.77 2.81 18.43
C LYS A 35 10.85 2.94 16.92
N GLU A 36 11.93 2.43 16.34
CA GLU A 36 12.14 2.47 14.91
C GLU A 36 11.02 1.77 14.13
N ILE A 37 10.68 2.34 12.98
CA ILE A 37 9.79 1.72 12.00
C ILE A 37 10.62 1.41 10.76
N ILE A 38 10.48 0.19 10.23
CA ILE A 38 11.15 -0.25 9.02
C ILE A 38 10.09 -0.71 8.02
N ILE A 39 10.02 -0.06 6.87
CA ILE A 39 9.21 -0.51 5.74
C ILE A 39 10.17 -1.00 4.67
N LYS A 40 10.19 -2.31 4.44
CA LYS A 40 11.13 -2.94 3.52
C LYS A 40 10.74 -2.69 2.05
N GLU A 41 11.63 -3.10 1.15
CA GLU A 41 11.51 -2.90 -0.29
C GLU A 41 10.16 -3.40 -0.83
N ASN A 42 9.63 -2.66 -1.82
CA ASN A 42 8.44 -3.01 -2.59
C ASN A 42 7.16 -3.24 -1.76
N ALA A 43 7.13 -2.79 -0.50
CA ALA A 43 5.90 -2.85 0.29
C ALA A 43 4.86 -1.85 -0.24
N TRP A 44 3.58 -2.22 -0.14
CA TRP A 44 2.48 -1.35 -0.53
C TRP A 44 1.58 -1.06 0.68
N ILE A 45 1.51 0.20 1.06
CA ILE A 45 0.71 0.68 2.18
C ILE A 45 -0.56 1.33 1.64
N GLY A 46 -1.69 0.71 1.91
CA GLY A 46 -3.01 1.15 1.46
C GLY A 46 -3.44 2.48 2.07
N GLU A 47 -4.37 3.15 1.40
CA GLU A 47 -4.88 4.46 1.79
C GLU A 47 -5.41 4.49 3.22
N GLY A 48 -5.13 5.58 3.95
CA GLY A 48 -5.62 5.82 5.30
C GLY A 48 -5.06 4.87 6.36
N SER A 49 -4.10 4.00 6.02
CA SER A 49 -3.48 3.09 6.98
C SER A 49 -2.62 3.83 7.99
N LYS A 50 -2.52 3.27 9.20
CA LYS A 50 -1.73 3.83 10.30
C LYS A 50 -0.70 2.81 10.75
N ILE A 51 0.58 3.20 10.76
CA ILE A 51 1.70 2.36 11.17
C ILE A 51 2.24 2.88 12.49
N SER A 52 2.18 2.03 13.50
CA SER A 52 2.66 2.36 14.84
C SER A 52 4.15 2.14 14.99
N LYS A 53 4.74 2.81 15.98
CA LYS A 53 6.14 2.67 16.36
C LYS A 53 6.55 1.21 16.60
N GLY A 54 7.78 0.89 16.24
CA GLY A 54 8.40 -0.42 16.47
C GLY A 54 7.92 -1.51 15.52
N VAL A 55 7.28 -1.14 14.41
CA VAL A 55 6.77 -2.10 13.41
C VAL A 55 7.76 -2.24 12.27
N THR A 56 8.02 -3.48 11.87
CA THR A 56 8.67 -3.83 10.61
C THR A 56 7.62 -4.34 9.63
N ILE A 57 7.54 -3.72 8.45
CA ILE A 57 6.74 -4.23 7.33
C ILE A 57 7.67 -4.90 6.34
N GLY A 58 7.41 -6.18 6.08
CA GLY A 58 8.22 -7.05 5.26
C GLY A 58 8.23 -6.69 3.78
N GLU A 59 9.22 -7.22 3.08
CA GLU A 59 9.42 -7.05 1.64
C GLU A 59 8.20 -7.57 0.86
N ASN A 60 7.82 -6.88 -0.21
CA ASN A 60 6.66 -7.17 -1.06
C ASN A 60 5.31 -7.23 -0.34
N SER A 61 5.24 -6.92 0.96
CA SER A 61 4.01 -7.05 1.72
C SER A 61 3.03 -5.92 1.42
N ILE A 62 1.75 -6.22 1.59
CA ILE A 62 0.67 -5.28 1.32
C ILE A 62 -0.13 -5.03 2.60
N ILE A 63 -0.33 -3.76 2.91
CA ILE A 63 -1.24 -3.32 3.96
C ILE A 63 -2.52 -2.82 3.31
N GLY A 64 -3.65 -3.48 3.60
CA GLY A 64 -4.96 -3.09 3.10
C GLY A 64 -5.37 -1.69 3.57
N LEU A 65 -6.23 -1.02 2.80
CA LEU A 65 -6.69 0.33 3.11
C LEU A 65 -7.30 0.43 4.53
N GLY A 66 -7.11 1.56 5.20
CA GLY A 66 -7.67 1.85 6.53
C GLY A 66 -7.15 0.99 7.67
N SER A 67 -6.10 0.20 7.45
CA SER A 67 -5.57 -0.74 8.45
C SER A 67 -4.77 -0.05 9.54
N ILE A 68 -4.79 -0.62 10.75
CA ILE A 68 -3.96 -0.17 11.88
C ILE A 68 -2.94 -1.25 12.20
N VAL A 69 -1.68 -0.99 11.86
CA VAL A 69 -0.58 -1.94 12.02
C VAL A 69 0.15 -1.63 13.32
N ILE A 70 0.09 -2.56 14.28
CA ILE A 70 0.68 -2.46 15.63
C ILE A 70 1.69 -3.57 15.92
N SER A 71 1.92 -4.46 14.97
CA SER A 71 2.88 -5.58 15.05
C SER A 71 3.53 -5.81 13.70
N ASP A 72 4.66 -6.50 13.70
CA ASP A 72 5.42 -6.80 12.49
C ASP A 72 4.59 -7.58 11.48
N VAL A 73 4.84 -7.27 10.22
CA VAL A 73 4.27 -7.94 9.05
C VAL A 73 5.40 -8.67 8.33
N PRO A 74 5.37 -10.00 8.23
CA PRO A 74 6.40 -10.76 7.53
C PRO A 74 6.45 -10.44 6.03
N ASP A 75 7.56 -10.80 5.39
CA ASP A 75 7.72 -10.65 3.95
C ASP A 75 6.64 -11.42 3.18
N ASN A 76 6.23 -10.91 2.03
CA ASN A 76 5.29 -11.53 1.09
C ASN A 76 3.90 -11.85 1.70
N LYS A 77 3.40 -10.97 2.57
CA LYS A 77 2.10 -11.12 3.22
C LYS A 77 1.16 -9.95 2.91
N ILE A 78 -0.13 -10.25 2.96
CA ILE A 78 -1.20 -9.25 2.90
C ILE A 78 -1.86 -9.19 4.27
N TYR A 79 -1.84 -8.02 4.88
CA TYR A 79 -2.44 -7.72 6.18
C TYR A 79 -3.51 -6.66 6.04
N ALA A 80 -4.62 -6.78 6.76
CA ALA A 80 -5.64 -5.74 6.79
C ALA A 80 -6.43 -5.75 8.10
N GLY A 81 -7.15 -4.64 8.35
CA GLY A 81 -8.06 -4.49 9.49
C GLY A 81 -7.49 -3.67 10.64
N ASN A 82 -8.26 -3.60 11.74
CA ASN A 82 -7.91 -2.89 12.98
C ASN A 82 -8.15 -3.80 14.21
N PRO A 83 -7.08 -4.31 14.85
CA PRO A 83 -5.70 -4.29 14.39
C PRO A 83 -5.50 -5.15 13.12
N ALA A 84 -4.51 -4.81 12.31
CA ALA A 84 -4.20 -5.53 11.08
C ALA A 84 -3.81 -6.99 11.38
N LYS A 85 -4.37 -7.92 10.61
CA LYS A 85 -4.12 -9.36 10.69
C LYS A 85 -3.81 -9.91 9.32
N GLU A 86 -3.11 -11.04 9.26
CA GLU A 86 -2.84 -11.73 8.01
C GLU A 86 -4.14 -12.13 7.31
N ILE A 87 -4.26 -11.78 6.04
CA ILE A 87 -5.35 -12.17 5.15
C ILE A 87 -4.91 -13.35 4.29
N LYS A 88 -3.72 -13.24 3.68
CA LYS A 88 -3.13 -14.31 2.85
C LYS A 88 -1.67 -14.03 2.55
N SER A 89 -0.98 -15.06 2.05
CA SER A 89 0.36 -14.93 1.48
C SER A 89 0.30 -14.47 0.01
N ILE A 90 1.32 -13.75 -0.42
CA ILE A 90 1.56 -13.44 -1.81
C ILE A 90 2.27 -14.64 -2.44
N ASP A 91 1.82 -15.04 -3.62
CA ASP A 91 2.42 -16.12 -4.40
C ASP A 91 3.76 -15.64 -4.97
N ILE A 92 4.86 -16.13 -4.40
CA ILE A 92 6.22 -15.74 -4.77
C ILE A 92 6.69 -16.31 -6.11
N ASP A 93 5.98 -17.34 -6.64
CA ASP A 93 6.30 -17.92 -7.95
C ASP A 93 5.80 -17.00 -9.08
N LYS A 94 4.92 -16.06 -8.77
CA LYS A 94 4.46 -15.05 -9.73
C LYS A 94 5.40 -13.87 -9.78
N LYS A 95 5.79 -13.47 -11.00
CA LYS A 95 6.61 -12.28 -11.21
C LYS A 95 5.85 -11.03 -10.72
N ILE A 96 6.39 -10.37 -9.70
CA ILE A 96 5.93 -9.06 -9.25
C ILE A 96 6.57 -8.01 -10.15
N ARG A 97 5.76 -7.19 -10.81
CA ARG A 97 6.22 -6.02 -11.54
C ARG A 97 6.35 -4.86 -10.58
N LYS A 98 7.54 -4.28 -10.49
CA LYS A 98 7.81 -3.15 -9.60
C LYS A 98 7.45 -1.83 -10.25
N ARG A 99 7.14 -0.83 -9.43
CA ARG A 99 6.77 0.50 -9.95
C ARG A 99 7.92 1.20 -10.66
N GLU A 100 9.15 0.92 -10.29
CA GLU A 100 10.33 1.45 -10.97
C GLU A 100 10.38 1.10 -12.46
N ASP A 101 9.82 -0.05 -12.87
CA ASP A 101 9.76 -0.46 -14.27
C ASP A 101 9.06 0.59 -15.16
N LEU A 102 8.21 1.45 -14.57
CA LEU A 102 7.59 2.58 -15.29
C LEU A 102 8.60 3.66 -15.66
N PHE A 103 9.67 3.82 -14.88
CA PHE A 103 10.61 4.94 -15.01
C PHE A 103 11.94 4.55 -15.67
N ILE A 104 12.31 3.26 -15.64
CA ILE A 104 13.57 2.74 -16.18
C ILE A 104 13.41 2.41 -17.67
N SER A 105 12.20 2.23 -18.17
CA SER A 105 11.94 1.86 -19.56
C SER A 105 12.23 3.03 -20.50
N ASP A 106 13.19 2.86 -21.43
CA ASP A 106 13.44 3.77 -22.56
C ASP A 106 12.17 3.96 -23.43
N ASN A 107 11.15 3.19 -23.17
CA ASN A 107 9.91 3.15 -23.90
C ASN A 107 8.69 3.57 -23.04
N TYR A 108 8.89 4.48 -22.09
CA TYR A 108 7.83 5.00 -21.20
C TYR A 108 6.54 5.36 -21.94
N ASN A 109 6.65 6.09 -23.07
CA ASN A 109 5.48 6.52 -23.83
C ASN A 109 4.68 5.33 -24.41
N ASN A 110 5.34 4.28 -24.87
CA ASN A 110 4.68 3.08 -25.40
C ASN A 110 4.07 2.25 -24.26
N LEU A 111 4.77 2.15 -23.13
CA LEU A 111 4.23 1.49 -21.95
C LEU A 111 2.97 2.22 -21.45
N MET A 112 3.00 3.54 -21.34
CA MET A 112 1.83 4.33 -20.94
C MET A 112 0.67 4.19 -21.94
N LYS A 113 0.94 4.21 -23.24
CA LYS A 113 -0.10 3.95 -24.25
C LYS A 113 -0.69 2.54 -24.12
N TYR A 114 0.14 1.54 -23.83
CA TYR A 114 -0.32 0.17 -23.61
C TYR A 114 -1.22 0.08 -22.38
N LEU A 115 -0.78 0.65 -21.22
CA LEU A 115 -1.56 0.65 -19.99
C LEU A 115 -2.90 1.38 -20.17
N LEU A 116 -2.89 2.56 -20.79
CA LEU A 116 -4.12 3.30 -21.12
C LEU A 116 -5.07 2.51 -22.02
N LYS A 117 -4.52 1.79 -23.01
CA LYS A 117 -5.33 0.94 -23.90
C LYS A 117 -5.97 -0.23 -23.16
N GLU A 118 -5.25 -0.85 -22.22
CA GLU A 118 -5.79 -1.93 -21.39
C GLU A 118 -6.87 -1.40 -20.43
N ASP A 119 -6.61 -0.30 -19.74
CA ASP A 119 -7.58 0.34 -18.83
C ASP A 119 -8.85 0.79 -19.54
N LEU A 120 -8.72 1.27 -20.78
CA LEU A 120 -9.84 1.76 -21.59
C LEU A 120 -10.45 0.68 -22.50
N LYS A 121 -10.00 -0.54 -22.45
CA LYS A 121 -10.40 -1.64 -23.34
C LYS A 121 -11.91 -1.83 -23.46
N ASN A 122 -12.63 -1.62 -22.38
CA ASN A 122 -14.09 -1.72 -22.33
C ASN A 122 -14.80 -0.35 -22.29
N ASN A 123 -14.05 0.74 -22.40
CA ASN A 123 -14.58 2.10 -22.30
C ASN A 123 -14.85 2.64 -23.72
N SER A 124 -15.96 2.22 -24.32
CA SER A 124 -16.42 2.71 -25.62
C SER A 124 -17.78 3.38 -25.48
N ILE A 125 -18.13 4.25 -26.45
CA ILE A 125 -19.45 4.87 -26.50
C ILE A 125 -20.56 3.80 -26.51
N LEU A 126 -20.36 2.71 -27.24
CA LEU A 126 -21.33 1.60 -27.27
C LEU A 126 -21.47 0.92 -25.92
N THR A 127 -20.36 0.68 -25.21
CA THR A 127 -20.38 0.12 -23.86
C THR A 127 -21.09 1.06 -22.91
N TRP A 128 -20.80 2.36 -23.00
CA TRP A 128 -21.44 3.38 -22.17
C TRP A 128 -22.95 3.47 -22.42
N ILE A 129 -23.39 3.50 -23.69
CA ILE A 129 -24.83 3.48 -24.05
C ILE A 129 -25.49 2.20 -23.55
N ARG A 130 -24.83 1.05 -23.69
CA ARG A 130 -25.35 -0.23 -23.16
C ARG A 130 -25.56 -0.17 -21.64
N THR A 131 -24.58 0.37 -20.90
CA THR A 131 -24.67 0.50 -19.42
C THR A 131 -25.83 1.38 -18.99
N LEU A 132 -26.10 2.45 -19.74
CA LEU A 132 -27.23 3.34 -19.46
C LEU A 132 -28.60 2.70 -19.75
N ILE A 133 -28.71 1.90 -20.82
CA ILE A 133 -29.99 1.34 -21.27
C ILE A 133 -30.25 -0.04 -20.66
N PHE A 134 -29.21 -0.86 -20.54
CA PHE A 134 -29.27 -2.24 -20.06
C PHE A 134 -28.18 -2.52 -19.02
N PRO A 135 -28.26 -1.92 -17.81
CA PRO A 135 -27.26 -2.14 -16.78
C PRO A 135 -27.23 -3.62 -16.36
N ARG A 136 -26.03 -4.17 -16.20
CA ARG A 136 -25.80 -5.50 -15.65
C ARG A 136 -25.34 -5.39 -14.20
N LYS A 137 -25.54 -6.44 -13.41
CA LYS A 137 -25.03 -6.51 -12.04
C LYS A 137 -23.51 -6.47 -12.08
N GLY A 138 -22.91 -5.37 -11.58
CA GLY A 138 -21.46 -5.15 -11.58
C GLY A 138 -20.93 -4.16 -12.66
N ASP A 139 -21.81 -3.49 -13.42
CA ASP A 139 -21.46 -2.36 -14.29
C ASP A 139 -21.19 -1.10 -13.44
#